data_50d00939fbef3e33e088be7fb203b8a7
#
_entry.id   50d00939fbef3e33e088be7fb203b8a7
#
_cell.length_a   1.000
_cell.length_b   1.000
_cell.length_c   1.000
_cell.angle_alpha   90.00
_cell.angle_beta   90.00
_cell.angle_gamma   90.00
#
_symmetry.space_group_name_H-M   'P 1'
#
loop_
_entity.id
_entity.type
_entity.pdbx_description
1 polymer ?
#
loop_
_entity_poly.entity_id
_entity_poly.type
_entity_poly.pdbx_seq_one_letter_code
_entity_poly.pdbx_strand_id
1 'polypeptide(L)'
;MSCWASIDLGPESILFADDDLVAVDKAPGVLCDASIDPNREHLGTALRQWAQDDSAEFLPAHRLDRGTSGVVLFARNRPAATALMKQFQERTVSKHYQAVVHLPTDSAWTGGDTLERRSYLRHRKGMSEEVRSGGKPAHSGFEVLHIDGPLALMRASPKTGRTHQLRVHLAALDAPIVGDERYGHSPLT
;
A
#
# COMPACT_ATOMS: atom_id res chain seq x y z
N MET A 1 29.02 -8.03 -0.01
CA MET A 1 28.51 -6.93 0.82
C MET A 1 27.18 -6.49 0.20
N SER A 2 26.06 -6.74 0.86
CA SER A 2 24.74 -6.34 0.33
C SER A 2 24.58 -4.84 0.46
N CYS A 3 24.51 -4.14 -0.67
CA CYS A 3 24.28 -2.70 -0.76
C CYS A 3 22.82 -2.33 -0.49
N TRP A 4 22.26 -2.71 0.65
CA TRP A 4 20.98 -2.13 1.07
C TRP A 4 21.30 -0.84 1.82
N ALA A 5 20.80 0.30 1.29
CA ALA A 5 20.91 1.56 1.99
C ALA A 5 20.16 1.48 3.32
N SER A 6 20.74 2.04 4.39
CA SER A 6 20.03 2.20 5.66
C SER A 6 18.78 3.08 5.46
N ILE A 7 17.70 2.72 6.16
CA ILE A 7 16.48 3.52 6.15
C ILE A 7 16.66 4.63 7.18
N ASP A 8 16.90 5.84 6.70
CA ASP A 8 16.92 7.03 7.56
C ASP A 8 15.51 7.59 7.70
N LEU A 9 14.98 7.58 8.93
CA LEU A 9 13.73 8.26 9.28
C LEU A 9 14.06 9.66 9.77
N GLY A 10 14.09 10.62 8.85
CA GLY A 10 14.14 12.04 9.22
C GLY A 10 12.93 12.47 10.04
N PRO A 11 13.00 13.62 10.72
CA PRO A 11 11.90 14.13 11.54
C PRO A 11 10.56 14.25 10.79
N GLU A 12 10.62 14.55 9.50
CA GLU A 12 9.48 14.67 8.60
C GLU A 12 8.80 13.32 8.29
N SER A 13 9.51 12.21 8.49
CA SER A 13 8.95 10.87 8.28
C SER A 13 8.03 10.42 9.42
N ILE A 14 8.11 11.06 10.58
CA ILE A 14 7.27 10.76 11.73
C ILE A 14 6.10 11.74 11.76
N LEU A 15 4.95 11.29 11.29
CA LEU A 15 3.75 12.14 11.20
C LEU A 15 3.06 12.31 12.54
N PHE A 16 3.17 11.33 13.43
CA PHE A 16 2.59 11.33 14.76
C PHE A 16 3.29 10.29 15.64
N ALA A 17 3.47 10.59 16.92
CA ALA A 17 3.94 9.62 17.92
C ALA A 17 3.40 9.97 19.30
N ASP A 18 2.91 8.94 20.02
CA ASP A 18 2.55 8.99 21.44
C ASP A 18 3.01 7.69 22.14
N ASP A 19 2.50 7.41 23.31
CA ASP A 19 2.87 6.21 24.09
C ASP A 19 2.31 4.92 23.48
N ASP A 20 1.25 4.99 22.66
CA ASP A 20 0.54 3.84 22.13
C ASP A 20 0.88 3.55 20.66
N LEU A 21 1.12 4.57 19.84
CA LEU A 21 1.33 4.38 18.41
C LEU A 21 2.31 5.39 17.80
N VAL A 22 2.85 5.01 16.65
CA VAL A 22 3.57 5.91 15.75
C VAL A 22 3.03 5.77 14.33
N ALA A 23 2.82 6.91 13.65
CA ALA A 23 2.46 7.00 12.26
C ALA A 23 3.68 7.47 11.44
N VAL A 24 4.05 6.68 10.43
CA VAL A 24 5.24 6.92 9.61
C VAL A 24 4.82 7.20 8.18
N ASP A 25 5.36 8.22 7.55
CA ASP A 25 5.33 8.38 6.10
C ASP A 25 6.38 7.49 5.45
N LYS A 26 5.95 6.35 4.94
CA LYS A 26 6.83 5.37 4.31
C LYS A 26 7.23 5.83 2.92
N ALA A 27 8.51 5.98 2.67
CA ALA A 27 9.03 6.20 1.33
C ALA A 27 8.81 4.98 0.41
N PRO A 28 8.71 5.17 -0.93
CA PRO A 28 8.69 4.06 -1.88
C PRO A 28 10.03 3.29 -1.81
N GLY A 29 9.98 1.98 -2.07
CA GLY A 29 11.16 1.10 -1.99
C GLY A 29 11.43 0.49 -0.61
N VAL A 30 10.89 1.08 0.47
CA VAL A 30 11.05 0.63 1.86
C VAL A 30 10.08 -0.51 2.18
N LEU A 31 10.52 -1.49 2.99
CA LEU A 31 9.69 -2.58 3.51
C LEU A 31 9.01 -2.17 4.82
N CYS A 32 7.74 -2.54 4.99
CA CYS A 32 7.05 -2.36 6.28
C CYS A 32 7.53 -3.37 7.33
N ASP A 33 7.74 -4.61 6.91
CA ASP A 33 8.03 -5.77 7.75
C ASP A 33 9.34 -6.44 7.37
N ALA A 34 9.86 -7.27 8.30
CA ALA A 34 11.00 -8.13 8.05
C ALA A 34 10.79 -8.99 6.79
N SER A 35 11.85 -9.15 6.03
CA SER A 35 11.90 -10.03 4.86
C SER A 35 12.57 -11.36 5.21
N ILE A 36 12.56 -12.32 4.26
CA ILE A 36 13.31 -13.57 4.38
C ILE A 36 14.81 -13.29 4.49
N ASP A 37 15.30 -12.22 3.88
CA ASP A 37 16.68 -11.75 4.05
C ASP A 37 16.80 -10.94 5.36
N PRO A 38 17.49 -11.48 6.39
CA PRO A 38 17.60 -10.82 7.69
C PRO A 38 18.44 -9.53 7.64
N ASN A 39 19.28 -9.35 6.60
CA ASN A 39 20.12 -8.16 6.44
C ASN A 39 19.37 -7.00 5.79
N ARG A 40 18.11 -7.21 5.41
CA ARG A 40 17.30 -6.20 4.76
C ARG A 40 16.53 -5.41 5.77
N GLU A 41 16.88 -4.13 5.89
CA GLU A 41 16.19 -3.22 6.76
C GLU A 41 14.70 -3.06 6.40
N HIS A 42 13.90 -2.79 7.42
CA HIS A 42 12.48 -2.52 7.33
C HIS A 42 12.09 -1.42 8.33
N LEU A 43 10.88 -0.87 8.20
CA LEU A 43 10.45 0.26 9.05
C LEU A 43 10.56 -0.03 10.55
N GLY A 44 10.27 -1.25 11.00
CA GLY A 44 10.40 -1.60 12.41
C GLY A 44 11.84 -1.49 12.94
N THR A 45 12.86 -1.79 12.11
CA THR A 45 14.27 -1.58 12.47
C THR A 45 14.60 -0.10 12.50
N ALA A 46 14.21 0.66 11.48
CA ALA A 46 14.43 2.09 11.42
C ALA A 46 13.73 2.85 12.58
N LEU A 47 12.56 2.40 13.01
CA LEU A 47 11.86 2.98 14.16
C LEU A 47 12.59 2.75 15.49
N ARG A 48 13.25 1.59 15.69
CA ARG A 48 14.11 1.37 16.87
C ARG A 48 15.31 2.31 16.88
N GLN A 49 15.94 2.51 15.74
CA GLN A 49 17.03 3.48 15.59
C GLN A 49 16.56 4.91 15.85
N TRP A 50 15.39 5.30 15.30
CA TRP A 50 14.79 6.61 15.58
C TRP A 50 14.48 6.81 17.07
N ALA A 51 13.94 5.80 17.74
CA ALA A 51 13.64 5.83 19.18
C ALA A 51 14.90 5.74 20.06
N GLN A 52 16.06 5.43 19.49
CA GLN A 52 17.32 5.15 20.20
C GLN A 52 17.14 4.04 21.25
N ASP A 53 16.28 3.06 20.97
CA ASP A 53 15.95 1.95 21.85
C ASP A 53 15.78 0.66 21.05
N ASP A 54 16.79 -0.19 21.07
CA ASP A 54 16.80 -1.49 20.36
C ASP A 54 15.79 -2.48 20.96
N SER A 55 15.36 -2.26 22.20
CA SER A 55 14.38 -3.09 22.88
C SER A 55 12.94 -2.67 22.59
N ALA A 56 12.71 -1.49 22.00
CA ALA A 56 11.39 -0.98 21.71
C ALA A 56 10.63 -1.90 20.74
N GLU A 57 9.40 -2.25 21.10
CA GLU A 57 8.49 -2.97 20.22
C GLU A 57 7.78 -1.98 19.30
N PHE A 58 7.87 -2.22 17.97
CA PHE A 58 7.08 -1.54 16.96
C PHE A 58 6.33 -2.59 16.15
N LEU A 59 5.03 -2.73 16.43
CA LEU A 59 4.16 -3.76 15.87
C LEU A 59 3.32 -3.15 14.73
N PRO A 60 3.55 -3.55 13.45
CA PRO A 60 2.81 -2.98 12.34
C PRO A 60 1.33 -3.37 12.41
N ALA A 61 0.43 -2.39 12.40
CA ALA A 61 -1.02 -2.63 12.37
C ALA A 61 -1.52 -3.04 10.97
N HIS A 62 -0.82 -2.60 9.95
CA HIS A 62 -1.07 -2.92 8.54
C HIS A 62 0.23 -2.77 7.74
N ARG A 63 0.14 -3.01 6.44
CA ARG A 63 1.30 -2.88 5.55
C ARG A 63 0.93 -2.21 4.23
N LEU A 64 1.91 -1.55 3.62
CA LEU A 64 1.91 -1.11 2.23
C LEU A 64 2.84 -2.00 1.40
N ASP A 65 2.59 -2.08 0.11
CA ASP A 65 3.52 -2.71 -0.83
C ASP A 65 4.85 -1.95 -0.83
N ARG A 66 5.93 -2.61 -1.22
CA ARG A 66 7.27 -2.01 -1.24
C ARG A 66 7.33 -0.72 -2.05
N GLY A 67 6.73 -0.70 -3.24
CA GLY A 67 6.71 0.47 -4.13
C GLY A 67 5.70 1.55 -3.74
N THR A 68 4.80 1.26 -2.77
CA THR A 68 3.78 2.22 -2.33
C THR A 68 4.34 3.10 -1.22
N SER A 69 4.18 4.40 -1.33
CA SER A 69 4.46 5.39 -0.28
C SER A 69 3.23 5.71 0.55
N GLY A 70 3.42 6.37 1.71
CA GLY A 70 2.37 6.92 2.54
C GLY A 70 2.30 6.32 3.95
N VAL A 71 1.23 6.59 4.65
CA VAL A 71 1.08 6.36 6.09
C VAL A 71 1.08 4.88 6.46
N VAL A 72 1.96 4.50 7.38
CA VAL A 72 1.96 3.19 8.04
C VAL A 72 1.88 3.39 9.55
N LEU A 73 0.97 2.66 10.20
CA LEU A 73 0.78 2.71 11.65
C LEU A 73 1.50 1.54 12.32
N PHE A 74 2.26 1.86 13.36
CA PHE A 74 2.86 0.89 14.27
C PHE A 74 2.34 1.12 15.68
N ALA A 75 1.94 0.06 16.35
CA ALA A 75 1.69 0.10 17.79
C ALA A 75 3.01 -0.01 18.56
N ARG A 76 3.11 0.69 19.68
CA ARG A 76 4.27 0.70 20.57
C ARG A 76 4.12 -0.25 21.76
N ASN A 77 2.95 -0.86 21.88
CA ASN A 77 2.66 -1.86 22.91
C ASN A 77 1.59 -2.84 22.41
N ARG A 78 1.45 -3.97 23.09
CA ARG A 78 0.53 -5.04 22.70
C ARG A 78 -0.96 -4.68 22.82
N PRO A 79 -1.42 -3.96 23.85
CA PRO A 79 -2.81 -3.48 23.91
C PRO A 79 -3.19 -2.62 22.70
N ALA A 80 -2.36 -1.63 22.34
CA ALA A 80 -2.57 -0.79 21.17
C ALA A 80 -2.55 -1.61 19.86
N ALA A 81 -1.62 -2.56 19.72
CA ALA A 81 -1.58 -3.46 18.57
C ALA A 81 -2.90 -4.23 18.42
N THR A 82 -3.41 -4.81 19.52
CA THR A 82 -4.69 -5.54 19.52
C THR A 82 -5.85 -4.64 19.09
N ALA A 83 -5.92 -3.43 19.65
CA ALA A 83 -6.98 -2.47 19.32
C ALA A 83 -6.93 -2.03 17.85
N LEU A 84 -5.75 -1.70 17.34
CA LEU A 84 -5.57 -1.33 15.93
C LEU A 84 -5.88 -2.49 14.99
N MET A 85 -5.35 -3.68 15.24
CA MET A 85 -5.61 -4.86 14.41
C MET A 85 -7.10 -5.20 14.34
N LYS A 86 -7.82 -5.06 15.46
CA LYS A 86 -9.27 -5.22 15.52
C LYS A 86 -9.97 -4.25 14.56
N GLN A 87 -9.62 -2.95 14.59
CA GLN A 87 -10.20 -1.95 13.70
C GLN A 87 -9.95 -2.27 12.22
N PHE A 88 -8.73 -2.73 11.86
CA PHE A 88 -8.44 -3.17 10.49
C PHE A 88 -9.23 -4.41 10.09
N GLN A 89 -9.43 -5.39 10.99
CA GLN A 89 -10.23 -6.60 10.76
C GLN A 89 -11.71 -6.27 10.59
N GLU A 90 -12.25 -5.41 11.43
CA GLU A 90 -13.65 -4.95 11.39
C GLU A 90 -13.89 -3.93 10.27
N ARG A 91 -12.83 -3.50 9.56
CA ARG A 91 -12.88 -2.51 8.46
C ARG A 91 -13.46 -1.16 8.86
N THR A 92 -13.28 -0.76 10.10
CA THR A 92 -13.65 0.56 10.60
C THR A 92 -12.66 1.65 10.21
N VAL A 93 -11.43 1.25 9.81
CA VAL A 93 -10.41 2.18 9.30
C VAL A 93 -10.69 2.52 7.85
N SER A 94 -10.93 3.81 7.55
CA SER A 94 -10.99 4.32 6.18
C SER A 94 -9.59 4.48 5.60
N LYS A 95 -9.40 4.00 4.38
CA LYS A 95 -8.12 4.08 3.65
C LYS A 95 -8.35 4.71 2.29
N HIS A 96 -7.53 5.71 1.99
CA HIS A 96 -7.55 6.40 0.72
C HIS A 96 -6.14 6.40 0.13
N TYR A 97 -6.07 6.14 -1.17
CA TYR A 97 -4.83 6.15 -1.93
C TYR A 97 -5.01 7.06 -3.13
N GLN A 98 -3.91 7.60 -3.63
CA GLN A 98 -3.87 8.23 -4.93
C GLN A 98 -2.98 7.43 -5.86
N ALA A 99 -3.35 7.34 -7.11
CA ALA A 99 -2.57 6.66 -8.14
C ALA A 99 -2.69 7.42 -9.46
N VAL A 100 -1.57 7.57 -10.15
CA VAL A 100 -1.57 7.96 -11.56
C VAL A 100 -1.68 6.68 -12.38
N VAL A 101 -2.63 6.65 -13.30
CA VAL A 101 -2.92 5.49 -14.15
C VAL A 101 -2.88 5.88 -15.63
N HIS A 102 -2.63 4.90 -16.49
CA HIS A 102 -2.89 5.04 -17.90
C HIS A 102 -4.38 4.95 -18.15
N LEU A 103 -4.95 5.86 -18.94
CA LEU A 103 -6.34 5.76 -19.37
C LEU A 103 -6.50 4.62 -20.37
N PRO A 104 -7.65 3.90 -20.32
CA PRO A 104 -8.01 2.98 -21.40
C PRO A 104 -8.05 3.71 -22.75
N THR A 105 -7.65 3.01 -23.81
CA THR A 105 -7.85 3.52 -25.17
C THR A 105 -9.33 3.77 -25.41
N ASP A 106 -9.67 4.93 -25.95
CA ASP A 106 -11.05 5.37 -26.17
C ASP A 106 -11.88 5.53 -24.88
N SER A 107 -11.21 5.82 -23.76
CA SER A 107 -11.87 6.08 -22.48
C SER A 107 -12.82 7.27 -22.57
N ALA A 108 -14.06 7.06 -22.13
CA ALA A 108 -15.05 8.13 -21.95
C ALA A 108 -15.05 8.69 -20.52
N TRP A 109 -14.05 8.34 -19.69
CA TRP A 109 -13.99 8.83 -18.30
C TRP A 109 -13.77 10.34 -18.24
N THR A 110 -14.43 10.95 -17.26
CA THR A 110 -14.33 12.38 -16.97
C THR A 110 -14.01 12.59 -15.48
N GLY A 111 -13.56 13.78 -15.13
CA GLY A 111 -13.33 14.11 -13.71
C GLY A 111 -14.62 13.97 -12.90
N GLY A 112 -14.54 13.31 -11.76
CA GLY A 112 -15.68 12.99 -10.90
C GLY A 112 -16.31 11.61 -11.13
N ASP A 113 -15.96 10.91 -12.23
CA ASP A 113 -16.48 9.56 -12.46
C ASP A 113 -16.03 8.60 -11.36
N THR A 114 -16.94 7.72 -10.99
CA THR A 114 -16.71 6.69 -9.98
C THR A 114 -16.85 5.30 -10.57
N LEU A 115 -15.92 4.41 -10.15
CA LEU A 115 -15.90 3.02 -10.60
C LEU A 115 -15.76 2.10 -9.38
N GLU A 116 -16.29 0.90 -9.50
CA GLU A 116 -16.08 -0.16 -8.52
C GLU A 116 -15.54 -1.42 -9.20
N ARG A 117 -14.66 -2.12 -8.50
CA ARG A 117 -14.22 -3.46 -8.89
C ARG A 117 -14.43 -4.42 -7.75
N ARG A 118 -15.11 -5.53 -8.03
CA ARG A 118 -15.30 -6.65 -7.11
C ARG A 118 -14.83 -7.92 -7.80
N SER A 119 -13.96 -8.66 -7.13
CA SER A 119 -13.40 -9.90 -7.68
C SER A 119 -12.96 -10.84 -6.55
N TYR A 120 -12.44 -12.00 -6.92
CA TYR A 120 -11.71 -12.87 -6.02
C TYR A 120 -10.23 -12.83 -6.39
N LEU A 121 -9.37 -12.50 -5.43
CA LEU A 121 -7.92 -12.44 -5.64
C LEU A 121 -7.22 -13.62 -5.00
N ARG A 122 -6.33 -14.24 -5.76
CA ARG A 122 -5.39 -15.25 -5.31
C ARG A 122 -3.97 -14.72 -5.42
N HIS A 123 -3.22 -14.81 -4.32
CA HIS A 123 -1.79 -14.45 -4.31
C HIS A 123 -0.94 -15.73 -4.40
N ARG A 124 -0.04 -15.80 -5.40
CA ARG A 124 0.86 -16.93 -5.60
C ARG A 124 2.18 -16.45 -6.24
N LYS A 125 3.32 -16.94 -5.73
CA LYS A 125 4.64 -16.62 -6.27
C LYS A 125 4.92 -15.12 -6.44
N GLY A 126 4.52 -14.30 -5.44
CA GLY A 126 4.73 -12.85 -5.46
C GLY A 126 3.80 -12.04 -6.36
N MET A 127 2.84 -12.69 -7.04
CA MET A 127 1.83 -12.06 -7.89
C MET A 127 0.43 -12.29 -7.33
N SER A 128 -0.47 -11.33 -7.55
CA SER A 128 -1.91 -11.49 -7.31
C SER A 128 -2.63 -11.50 -8.64
N GLU A 129 -3.68 -12.31 -8.73
CA GLU A 129 -4.49 -12.44 -9.94
C GLU A 129 -5.96 -12.54 -9.60
N GLU A 130 -6.83 -12.07 -10.49
CA GLU A 130 -8.27 -12.34 -10.39
C GLU A 130 -8.55 -13.79 -10.78
N VAL A 131 -9.36 -14.47 -9.98
CA VAL A 131 -9.73 -15.86 -10.21
C VAL A 131 -11.23 -16.05 -10.05
N ARG A 132 -11.79 -17.04 -10.77
CA ARG A 132 -13.22 -17.39 -10.67
C ARG A 132 -13.54 -18.16 -9.38
N SER A 133 -12.57 -18.89 -8.83
CA SER A 133 -12.73 -19.69 -7.60
C SER A 133 -11.40 -19.82 -6.85
N GLY A 134 -11.46 -20.14 -5.55
CA GLY A 134 -10.27 -20.38 -4.72
C GLY A 134 -9.48 -19.10 -4.34
N GLY A 135 -10.04 -17.93 -4.59
CA GLY A 135 -9.50 -16.64 -4.17
C GLY A 135 -10.19 -16.08 -2.92
N LYS A 136 -9.68 -14.96 -2.43
CA LYS A 136 -10.30 -14.19 -1.34
C LYS A 136 -11.07 -13.01 -1.92
N PRO A 137 -12.29 -12.68 -1.41
CA PRO A 137 -13.06 -11.56 -1.94
C PRO A 137 -12.30 -10.24 -1.79
N ALA A 138 -12.31 -9.45 -2.85
CA ALA A 138 -11.68 -8.14 -2.96
C ALA A 138 -12.68 -7.12 -3.51
N HIS A 139 -12.69 -5.92 -2.92
CA HIS A 139 -13.58 -4.84 -3.33
C HIS A 139 -12.84 -3.51 -3.20
N SER A 140 -12.80 -2.72 -4.28
CA SER A 140 -12.22 -1.38 -4.35
C SER A 140 -13.17 -0.43 -5.04
N GLY A 141 -13.27 0.79 -4.51
CA GLY A 141 -13.88 1.93 -5.18
C GLY A 141 -12.79 2.85 -5.73
N PHE A 142 -13.09 3.51 -6.84
CA PHE A 142 -12.20 4.46 -7.49
C PHE A 142 -12.99 5.71 -7.89
N GLU A 143 -12.32 6.84 -7.90
CA GLU A 143 -12.85 8.13 -8.35
C GLU A 143 -11.78 8.79 -9.23
N VAL A 144 -12.16 9.26 -10.41
CA VAL A 144 -11.30 10.02 -11.31
C VAL A 144 -11.21 11.45 -10.77
N LEU A 145 -10.05 11.85 -10.29
CA LEU A 145 -9.85 13.21 -9.75
C LEU A 145 -9.47 14.21 -10.84
N HIS A 146 -8.63 13.78 -11.77
CA HIS A 146 -8.13 14.64 -12.86
C HIS A 146 -7.69 13.80 -14.03
N ILE A 147 -7.78 14.34 -15.23
CA ILE A 147 -7.30 13.73 -16.48
C ILE A 147 -6.35 14.70 -17.17
N ASP A 148 -5.21 14.18 -17.61
CA ASP A 148 -4.22 14.91 -18.39
C ASP A 148 -3.69 14.00 -19.51
N GLY A 149 -4.17 14.26 -20.73
CA GLY A 149 -3.86 13.45 -21.91
C GLY A 149 -4.18 11.97 -21.70
N PRO A 150 -3.20 11.05 -21.83
CA PRO A 150 -3.41 9.61 -21.66
C PRO A 150 -3.36 9.16 -20.19
N LEU A 151 -3.28 10.09 -19.24
CA LEU A 151 -3.12 9.80 -17.82
C LEU A 151 -4.32 10.30 -17.03
N ALA A 152 -4.61 9.61 -15.91
CA ALA A 152 -5.55 10.08 -14.91
C ALA A 152 -4.97 9.96 -13.50
N LEU A 153 -5.28 10.96 -12.66
CA LEU A 153 -5.11 10.88 -11.23
C LEU A 153 -6.38 10.29 -10.63
N MET A 154 -6.26 9.19 -9.92
CA MET A 154 -7.38 8.51 -9.28
C MET A 154 -7.25 8.49 -7.76
N ARG A 155 -8.37 8.67 -7.08
CA ARG A 155 -8.52 8.27 -5.68
C ARG A 155 -8.99 6.81 -5.63
N ALA A 156 -8.32 5.98 -4.83
CA ALA A 156 -8.70 4.60 -4.63
C ALA A 156 -9.05 4.34 -3.15
N SER A 157 -10.20 3.71 -2.91
CA SER A 157 -10.77 3.44 -1.59
C SER A 157 -11.02 1.93 -1.44
N PRO A 158 -10.01 1.14 -1.01
CA PRO A 158 -10.16 -0.30 -0.85
C PRO A 158 -11.02 -0.63 0.36
N LYS A 159 -12.10 -1.39 0.16
CA LYS A 159 -12.96 -1.93 1.22
C LYS A 159 -12.42 -3.22 1.84
N THR A 160 -11.46 -3.86 1.16
CA THR A 160 -10.69 -5.02 1.62
C THR A 160 -9.19 -4.72 1.48
N GLY A 161 -8.31 -5.57 2.03
CA GLY A 161 -6.86 -5.38 1.99
C GLY A 161 -6.14 -6.63 1.47
N ARG A 162 -6.30 -6.98 0.19
CA ARG A 162 -5.56 -8.10 -0.41
C ARG A 162 -4.24 -7.62 -0.98
N THR A 163 -3.24 -8.48 -0.98
CA THR A 163 -1.93 -8.18 -1.57
C THR A 163 -2.09 -7.70 -3.01
N HIS A 164 -1.49 -6.57 -3.36
CA HIS A 164 -1.53 -5.91 -4.66
C HIS A 164 -2.96 -5.58 -5.17
N GLN A 165 -3.96 -5.50 -4.28
CA GLN A 165 -5.37 -5.39 -4.67
C GLN A 165 -5.64 -4.24 -5.63
N LEU A 166 -5.23 -3.02 -5.28
CA LEU A 166 -5.48 -1.83 -6.12
C LEU A 166 -4.79 -1.94 -7.48
N ARG A 167 -3.57 -2.47 -7.51
CA ARG A 167 -2.78 -2.66 -8.72
C ARG A 167 -3.46 -3.63 -9.69
N VAL A 168 -3.93 -4.78 -9.19
CA VAL A 168 -4.67 -5.78 -9.98
C VAL A 168 -6.00 -5.23 -10.46
N HIS A 169 -6.76 -4.56 -9.58
CA HIS A 169 -8.06 -4.02 -9.94
C HIS A 169 -7.98 -2.90 -10.99
N LEU A 170 -6.99 -2.01 -10.87
CA LEU A 170 -6.77 -0.95 -11.87
C LEU A 170 -6.33 -1.54 -13.21
N ALA A 171 -5.42 -2.51 -13.21
CA ALA A 171 -5.04 -3.22 -14.43
C ALA A 171 -6.23 -3.94 -15.09
N ALA A 172 -7.14 -4.54 -14.29
CA ALA A 172 -8.35 -5.20 -14.78
C ALA A 172 -9.44 -4.22 -15.26
N LEU A 173 -9.28 -2.92 -15.03
CA LEU A 173 -10.08 -1.84 -15.59
C LEU A 173 -9.39 -1.21 -16.81
N ASP A 174 -8.36 -1.84 -17.36
CA ASP A 174 -7.50 -1.33 -18.42
C ASP A 174 -6.85 0.03 -18.10
N ALA A 175 -6.73 0.33 -16.80
CA ALA A 175 -6.14 1.55 -16.25
C ALA A 175 -4.96 1.22 -15.31
N PRO A 176 -3.89 0.57 -15.78
CA PRO A 176 -2.77 0.19 -14.94
C PRO A 176 -2.06 1.41 -14.34
N ILE A 177 -1.52 1.25 -13.13
CA ILE A 177 -0.74 2.31 -12.47
C ILE A 177 0.52 2.58 -13.29
N VAL A 178 0.84 3.84 -13.49
CA VAL A 178 2.06 4.27 -14.19
C VAL A 178 3.29 3.74 -13.47
N GLY A 179 4.20 3.11 -14.23
CA GLY A 179 5.42 2.50 -13.68
C GLY A 179 5.21 1.18 -12.94
N ASP A 180 4.03 0.58 -13.00
CA ASP A 180 3.81 -0.75 -12.42
C ASP A 180 4.36 -1.84 -13.36
N GLU A 181 5.59 -2.30 -13.10
CA GLU A 181 6.27 -3.32 -13.91
C GLU A 181 5.59 -4.69 -13.89
N ARG A 182 4.72 -4.96 -12.92
CA ARG A 182 4.08 -6.28 -12.76
C ARG A 182 2.71 -6.39 -13.37
N TYR A 183 1.94 -5.31 -13.30
CA TYR A 183 0.55 -5.26 -13.74
C TYR A 183 0.32 -4.24 -14.85
N GLY A 184 1.32 -3.38 -15.13
CA GLY A 184 1.32 -2.46 -16.27
C GLY A 184 1.47 -3.23 -17.59
N HIS A 185 0.69 -2.87 -18.60
CA HIS A 185 0.66 -3.57 -19.89
C HIS A 185 1.64 -2.98 -20.92
N SER A 186 2.35 -1.90 -20.59
CA SER A 186 3.39 -1.32 -21.48
C SER A 186 4.48 -0.63 -20.70
N PRO A 187 5.75 -0.85 -21.05
CA PRO A 187 6.79 0.08 -20.66
C PRO A 187 6.48 1.44 -21.30
N LEU A 188 6.71 2.52 -20.56
CA LEU A 188 6.82 3.84 -21.14
C LEU A 188 7.95 3.79 -22.17
N THR A 189 7.62 3.75 -23.46
CA THR A 189 8.56 3.95 -24.56
C THR A 189 8.78 5.42 -24.78
#